data_3187a7828dfd77aae21512f6efa23410
#
_entry.id   3187a7828dfd77aae21512f6efa23410
#
_cell.length_a   1.000
_cell.length_b   1.000
_cell.length_c   1.000
_cell.angle_alpha   90.00
_cell.angle_beta   90.00
_cell.angle_gamma   90.00
#
_symmetry.space_group_name_H-M   'P 1'
#
loop_
_entity.id
_entity.type
_entity.pdbx_description
1 polymer ?
#
loop_
_entity_poly.entity_id
_entity_poly.type
_entity_poly.pdbx_seq_one_letter_code
_entity_poly.pdbx_strand_id
1 'polypeptide(L)'
;MKITEIRGREILDSRGNPTIEAEVKLENGVTGRASVPSGASTGENEALELRDGDKHRYGGKGVSKAVSNINDRIAPLLYGTNVFEQRNLDLLMLELDGTPTKRNLGANAILGVSLAIARAAAKACGMPLYRYIGGTNAHVLPIPMMNLLNGGRHSDAPIAFQEFMIRPIGAHSIRQAVQMGAEVFGALKSVLNKKGYSTGVGDEGGFAPALRGTEEALDVLVQAIEAAGYTPGKDITLALDCAASEYHRDGVYDYTLFEGPQGHKRTSEEQVYYLERLIDFYPIDSIEDGMGENDWDGWAMLTERIGDRCQLVGDDLFVTNVKYLSKGIERNCANSVLVKVNQIGTLTETLDTIELARRNGYTTIISHRSGETEDTTIADIAVAVNAGQIKTGSMSRSDRTAKYNQLMRIEEELRRTARYGV
;
A
#
# COMPACT_ATOMS: atom_id res chain seq x y z
N MET A 1 -31.29 -7.23 -4.39
CA MET A 1 -30.71 -6.74 -5.68
C MET A 1 -29.78 -7.84 -6.20
N LYS A 2 -30.17 -8.47 -7.33
CA LYS A 2 -29.47 -9.67 -7.84
C LYS A 2 -28.35 -9.31 -8.82
N ILE A 3 -27.28 -10.08 -8.74
CA ILE A 3 -26.20 -10.07 -9.73
C ILE A 3 -26.69 -10.78 -10.99
N THR A 4 -26.60 -10.12 -12.16
CA THR A 4 -27.05 -10.68 -13.44
C THR A 4 -25.89 -10.96 -14.41
N GLU A 5 -24.73 -10.35 -14.21
CA GLU A 5 -23.54 -10.57 -15.01
C GLU A 5 -22.30 -10.26 -14.22
N ILE A 6 -21.27 -11.09 -14.35
CA ILE A 6 -19.90 -10.80 -13.90
C ILE A 6 -18.98 -11.03 -15.08
N ARG A 7 -18.10 -10.06 -15.34
CA ARG A 7 -17.14 -10.12 -16.43
C ARG A 7 -15.76 -9.70 -15.97
N GLY A 8 -14.79 -10.60 -16.15
CA GLY A 8 -13.37 -10.29 -16.03
C GLY A 8 -12.76 -9.93 -17.38
N ARG A 9 -11.80 -9.01 -17.37
CA ARG A 9 -10.97 -8.67 -18.54
C ARG A 9 -9.54 -8.38 -18.13
N GLU A 10 -8.64 -8.54 -19.08
CA GLU A 10 -7.25 -8.12 -18.94
C GLU A 10 -7.14 -6.65 -19.31
N ILE A 11 -6.44 -5.88 -18.47
CA ILE A 11 -6.03 -4.48 -18.73
C ILE A 11 -4.54 -4.33 -18.44
N LEU A 12 -3.96 -3.16 -18.63
CA LEU A 12 -2.57 -2.88 -18.27
C LEU A 12 -2.49 -2.08 -16.98
N ASP A 13 -1.49 -2.42 -16.17
CA ASP A 13 -1.08 -1.64 -15.00
C ASP A 13 -0.16 -0.47 -15.37
N SER A 14 0.24 0.34 -14.39
CA SER A 14 1.12 1.50 -14.54
C SER A 14 2.53 1.17 -15.02
N ARG A 15 2.93 -0.11 -14.98
CA ARG A 15 4.21 -0.62 -15.50
C ARG A 15 4.09 -1.23 -16.89
N GLY A 16 2.88 -1.23 -17.49
CA GLY A 16 2.59 -1.88 -18.77
C GLY A 16 2.48 -3.40 -18.67
N ASN A 17 2.35 -3.97 -17.47
CA ASN A 17 2.09 -5.38 -17.28
C ASN A 17 0.58 -5.65 -17.24
N PRO A 18 0.12 -6.81 -17.73
CA PRO A 18 -1.27 -7.21 -17.61
C PRO A 18 -1.72 -7.30 -16.15
N THR A 19 -2.94 -6.84 -15.89
CA THR A 19 -3.67 -7.06 -14.66
C THR A 19 -5.15 -7.27 -14.93
N ILE A 20 -5.96 -7.48 -13.88
CA ILE A 20 -7.38 -7.78 -13.98
C ILE A 20 -8.22 -6.54 -13.71
N GLU A 21 -9.28 -6.39 -14.51
CA GLU A 21 -10.45 -5.60 -14.19
C GLU A 21 -11.67 -6.49 -14.16
N ALA A 22 -12.46 -6.42 -13.10
CA ALA A 22 -13.74 -7.11 -12.99
C ALA A 22 -14.90 -6.13 -12.98
N GLU A 23 -16.03 -6.55 -13.57
CA GLU A 23 -17.26 -5.79 -13.64
C GLU A 23 -18.43 -6.65 -13.19
N VAL A 24 -19.27 -6.11 -12.31
CA VAL A 24 -20.47 -6.75 -11.77
C VAL A 24 -21.67 -5.91 -12.16
N LYS A 25 -22.64 -6.51 -12.88
CA LYS A 25 -23.89 -5.88 -13.30
C LYS A 25 -25.06 -6.44 -12.51
N LEU A 26 -25.97 -5.57 -12.13
CA LEU A 26 -27.15 -5.88 -11.34
C LEU A 26 -28.43 -5.88 -12.20
N GLU A 27 -29.50 -6.49 -11.68
CA GLU A 27 -30.81 -6.59 -12.36
C GLU A 27 -31.46 -5.23 -12.69
N ASN A 28 -31.08 -4.16 -11.97
CA ASN A 28 -31.52 -2.79 -12.27
C ASN A 28 -30.63 -2.05 -13.28
N GLY A 29 -29.62 -2.73 -13.87
CA GLY A 29 -28.68 -2.17 -14.82
C GLY A 29 -27.49 -1.44 -14.22
N VAL A 30 -27.42 -1.27 -12.88
CA VAL A 30 -26.26 -0.69 -12.20
C VAL A 30 -25.04 -1.60 -12.40
N THR A 31 -23.88 -0.99 -12.63
CA THR A 31 -22.61 -1.70 -12.83
C THR A 31 -21.55 -1.18 -11.87
N GLY A 32 -20.88 -2.08 -11.15
CA GLY A 32 -19.67 -1.85 -10.37
C GLY A 32 -18.45 -2.40 -11.09
N ARG A 33 -17.34 -1.67 -11.08
CA ARG A 33 -16.09 -2.08 -11.72
C ARG A 33 -14.91 -1.79 -10.82
N ALA A 34 -13.96 -2.72 -10.76
CA ALA A 34 -12.73 -2.57 -9.98
C ALA A 34 -11.55 -3.20 -10.72
N SER A 35 -10.38 -2.57 -10.59
CA SER A 35 -9.13 -3.05 -11.16
C SER A 35 -8.16 -3.45 -10.03
N VAL A 36 -7.35 -4.48 -10.27
CA VAL A 36 -6.49 -5.09 -9.26
C VAL A 36 -5.06 -4.59 -9.40
N PRO A 37 -4.41 -4.12 -8.30
CA PRO A 37 -3.00 -3.77 -8.31
C PRO A 37 -2.10 -5.00 -8.29
N SER A 38 -0.80 -4.81 -8.61
CA SER A 38 0.21 -5.87 -8.67
C SER A 38 1.52 -5.44 -8.03
N GLY A 39 2.11 -6.26 -7.17
CA GLY A 39 3.41 -5.98 -6.52
C GLY A 39 4.62 -6.21 -7.42
N ALA A 40 5.74 -5.53 -7.14
CA ALA A 40 7.07 -5.84 -7.68
C ALA A 40 7.88 -6.70 -6.69
N SER A 41 7.95 -6.27 -5.43
CA SER A 41 8.37 -7.08 -4.29
C SER A 41 7.13 -7.72 -3.68
N THR A 42 7.25 -8.96 -3.21
CA THR A 42 6.13 -9.71 -2.60
C THR A 42 6.66 -10.49 -1.41
N GLY A 43 5.97 -10.38 -0.27
CA GLY A 43 6.23 -11.21 0.90
C GLY A 43 5.97 -12.70 0.60
N GLU A 44 6.73 -13.58 1.22
CA GLU A 44 6.64 -15.04 0.99
C GLU A 44 5.23 -15.60 1.26
N ASN A 45 4.48 -14.93 2.12
CA ASN A 45 3.19 -15.40 2.61
C ASN A 45 1.98 -14.70 1.98
N GLU A 46 2.18 -13.88 0.95
CA GLU A 46 1.09 -13.27 0.20
C GLU A 46 0.21 -14.31 -0.51
N ALA A 47 -1.07 -13.98 -0.67
CA ALA A 47 -1.95 -14.75 -1.55
C ALA A 47 -1.48 -14.67 -3.00
N LEU A 48 -1.65 -15.76 -3.74
CA LEU A 48 -1.06 -15.93 -5.07
C LEU A 48 -1.74 -15.05 -6.12
N GLU A 49 -0.98 -14.16 -6.73
CA GLU A 49 -1.37 -13.53 -7.99
C GLU A 49 -1.18 -14.53 -9.13
N LEU A 50 -2.29 -14.98 -9.72
CA LEU A 50 -2.25 -15.99 -10.79
C LEU A 50 -1.80 -15.37 -12.11
N ARG A 51 -0.65 -15.83 -12.61
CA ARG A 51 -0.07 -15.48 -13.90
C ARG A 51 -0.09 -16.68 -14.86
N ASP A 52 -0.15 -16.42 -16.17
CA ASP A 52 -0.26 -17.47 -17.19
C ASP A 52 1.02 -18.31 -17.31
N GLY A 53 2.18 -17.70 -17.11
CA GLY A 53 3.49 -18.33 -17.25
C GLY A 53 3.94 -18.57 -18.70
N ASP A 54 3.10 -18.22 -19.69
CA ASP A 54 3.44 -18.32 -21.11
C ASP A 54 4.39 -17.18 -21.53
N LYS A 55 5.65 -17.52 -21.72
CA LYS A 55 6.69 -16.56 -22.07
C LYS A 55 6.51 -15.89 -23.44
N HIS A 56 5.70 -16.46 -24.33
CA HIS A 56 5.38 -15.87 -25.64
C HIS A 56 4.34 -14.74 -25.55
N ARG A 57 3.68 -14.60 -24.36
CA ARG A 57 2.69 -13.56 -24.11
C ARG A 57 3.08 -12.77 -22.87
N TYR A 58 3.36 -11.47 -23.01
CA TYR A 58 3.79 -10.57 -21.94
C TYR A 58 4.95 -11.12 -21.08
N GLY A 59 5.87 -11.89 -21.68
CA GLY A 59 6.98 -12.49 -20.96
C GLY A 59 6.60 -13.43 -19.81
N GLY A 60 5.40 -14.04 -19.87
CA GLY A 60 4.86 -14.91 -18.82
C GLY A 60 3.91 -14.23 -17.86
N LYS A 61 3.77 -12.89 -17.93
CA LYS A 61 2.97 -12.08 -16.99
C LYS A 61 1.49 -11.96 -17.36
N GLY A 62 1.00 -12.63 -18.42
CA GLY A 62 -0.42 -12.64 -18.80
C GLY A 62 -1.33 -13.08 -17.66
N VAL A 63 -2.60 -12.68 -17.69
CA VAL A 63 -3.62 -13.01 -16.67
C VAL A 63 -4.85 -13.69 -17.25
N SER A 64 -4.71 -14.30 -18.43
CA SER A 64 -5.83 -14.96 -19.14
C SER A 64 -6.47 -16.08 -18.33
N LYS A 65 -5.67 -16.87 -17.58
CA LYS A 65 -6.18 -17.92 -16.69
C LYS A 65 -7.06 -17.35 -15.57
N ALA A 66 -6.60 -16.27 -14.94
CA ALA A 66 -7.36 -15.60 -13.89
C ALA A 66 -8.65 -14.94 -14.44
N VAL A 67 -8.59 -14.37 -15.64
CA VAL A 67 -9.78 -13.86 -16.35
C VAL A 67 -10.76 -14.99 -16.65
N SER A 68 -10.30 -16.15 -17.16
CA SER A 68 -11.13 -17.34 -17.37
C SER A 68 -11.77 -17.81 -16.06
N ASN A 69 -11.00 -17.85 -14.96
CA ASN A 69 -11.54 -18.20 -13.64
C ASN A 69 -12.68 -17.27 -13.20
N ILE A 70 -12.60 -15.95 -13.49
CA ILE A 70 -13.72 -15.03 -13.24
C ILE A 70 -14.93 -15.41 -14.08
N ASN A 71 -14.73 -15.56 -15.41
CA ASN A 71 -15.85 -15.69 -16.35
C ASN A 71 -16.52 -17.07 -16.30
N ASP A 72 -15.73 -18.14 -16.11
CA ASP A 72 -16.19 -19.51 -16.27
C ASP A 72 -16.46 -20.23 -14.93
N ARG A 73 -15.94 -19.70 -13.80
CA ARG A 73 -16.06 -20.35 -12.49
C ARG A 73 -16.74 -19.45 -11.45
N ILE A 74 -16.27 -18.21 -11.27
CA ILE A 74 -16.82 -17.29 -10.26
C ILE A 74 -18.17 -16.73 -10.72
N ALA A 75 -18.29 -16.28 -11.97
CA ALA A 75 -19.52 -15.69 -12.49
C ALA A 75 -20.74 -16.64 -12.40
N PRO A 76 -20.65 -17.93 -12.82
CA PRO A 76 -21.76 -18.87 -12.64
C PRO A 76 -22.14 -19.12 -11.17
N LEU A 77 -21.14 -19.13 -10.27
CA LEU A 77 -21.37 -19.34 -8.82
C LEU A 77 -22.20 -18.21 -8.22
N LEU A 78 -21.92 -16.97 -8.61
CA LEU A 78 -22.52 -15.77 -8.00
C LEU A 78 -23.73 -15.25 -8.74
N TYR A 79 -24.09 -15.83 -9.90
CA TYR A 79 -25.28 -15.42 -10.66
C TYR A 79 -26.57 -15.58 -9.83
N GLY A 80 -27.39 -14.54 -9.83
CA GLY A 80 -28.67 -14.51 -9.11
C GLY A 80 -28.55 -14.28 -7.59
N THR A 81 -27.33 -14.19 -7.04
CA THR A 81 -27.11 -13.90 -5.63
C THR A 81 -27.39 -12.41 -5.31
N ASN A 82 -27.55 -12.11 -4.01
CA ASN A 82 -27.79 -10.75 -3.53
C ASN A 82 -26.49 -9.98 -3.34
N VAL A 83 -26.27 -8.89 -4.10
CA VAL A 83 -25.05 -8.07 -4.09
C VAL A 83 -24.71 -7.47 -2.72
N PHE A 84 -25.68 -7.31 -1.82
CA PHE A 84 -25.47 -6.71 -0.50
C PHE A 84 -24.86 -7.68 0.53
N GLU A 85 -24.68 -8.95 0.19
CA GLU A 85 -24.14 -9.97 1.08
C GLU A 85 -22.63 -10.17 0.87
N GLN A 86 -21.86 -9.07 0.90
CA GLN A 86 -20.43 -9.06 0.61
C GLN A 86 -19.66 -10.21 1.26
N ARG A 87 -19.80 -10.40 2.59
CA ARG A 87 -19.09 -11.45 3.33
C ARG A 87 -19.43 -12.84 2.84
N ASN A 88 -20.69 -13.10 2.56
CA ASN A 88 -21.12 -14.39 2.03
C ASN A 88 -20.60 -14.63 0.62
N LEU A 89 -20.60 -13.60 -0.24
CA LEU A 89 -20.09 -13.70 -1.61
C LEU A 89 -18.57 -13.92 -1.64
N ASP A 90 -17.83 -13.24 -0.77
CA ASP A 90 -16.38 -13.46 -0.60
C ASP A 90 -16.12 -14.89 -0.11
N LEU A 91 -16.86 -15.37 0.89
CA LEU A 91 -16.74 -16.74 1.42
C LEU A 91 -17.00 -17.81 0.33
N LEU A 92 -18.03 -17.65 -0.49
CA LEU A 92 -18.32 -18.55 -1.61
C LEU A 92 -17.15 -18.65 -2.61
N MET A 93 -16.49 -17.50 -2.89
CA MET A 93 -15.30 -17.49 -3.76
C MET A 93 -14.10 -18.19 -3.10
N LEU A 94 -13.91 -17.99 -1.79
CA LEU A 94 -12.84 -18.65 -1.03
C LEU A 94 -13.06 -20.17 -0.96
N GLU A 95 -14.29 -20.62 -0.75
CA GLU A 95 -14.67 -22.04 -0.76
C GLU A 95 -14.48 -22.67 -2.16
N LEU A 96 -14.80 -21.95 -3.23
CA LEU A 96 -14.57 -22.39 -4.60
C LEU A 96 -13.09 -22.55 -4.92
N ASP A 97 -12.22 -21.68 -4.38
CA ASP A 97 -10.76 -21.82 -4.49
C ASP A 97 -10.25 -23.00 -3.65
N GLY A 98 -10.70 -23.11 -2.40
CA GLY A 98 -10.39 -24.21 -1.48
C GLY A 98 -8.95 -24.24 -0.97
N THR A 99 -8.14 -23.17 -1.18
CA THR A 99 -6.76 -23.11 -0.71
C THR A 99 -6.47 -21.81 0.09
N PRO A 100 -5.62 -21.89 1.12
CA PRO A 100 -5.28 -20.71 1.93
C PRO A 100 -4.62 -19.57 1.13
N THR A 101 -3.87 -19.93 0.07
CA THR A 101 -3.13 -18.99 -0.77
C THR A 101 -3.88 -18.58 -2.04
N LYS A 102 -5.13 -19.03 -2.23
CA LYS A 102 -5.97 -18.72 -3.40
C LYS A 102 -5.33 -19.14 -4.74
N ARG A 103 -4.54 -20.22 -4.72
CA ARG A 103 -3.74 -20.65 -5.88
C ARG A 103 -4.56 -21.23 -7.04
N ASN A 104 -5.80 -21.67 -6.80
CA ASN A 104 -6.63 -22.32 -7.82
C ASN A 104 -7.38 -21.30 -8.70
N LEU A 105 -7.88 -20.21 -8.11
CA LEU A 105 -8.55 -19.15 -8.85
C LEU A 105 -7.62 -17.96 -9.10
N GLY A 106 -6.71 -17.69 -8.20
CA GLY A 106 -5.88 -16.50 -8.13
C GLY A 106 -6.48 -15.42 -7.22
N ALA A 107 -5.67 -14.89 -6.29
CA ALA A 107 -6.08 -13.78 -5.43
C ALA A 107 -6.52 -12.56 -6.25
N ASN A 108 -5.87 -12.31 -7.39
CA ASN A 108 -6.24 -11.25 -8.34
C ASN A 108 -7.63 -11.44 -8.94
N ALA A 109 -8.04 -12.67 -9.30
CA ALA A 109 -9.38 -12.96 -9.80
C ALA A 109 -10.45 -12.73 -8.72
N ILE A 110 -10.21 -13.25 -7.52
CA ILE A 110 -11.14 -13.13 -6.38
C ILE A 110 -11.29 -11.67 -5.97
N LEU A 111 -10.17 -10.95 -5.81
CA LEU A 111 -10.18 -9.54 -5.38
C LEU A 111 -10.91 -8.64 -6.39
N GLY A 112 -10.66 -8.81 -7.69
CA GLY A 112 -11.35 -8.03 -8.72
C GLY A 112 -12.86 -8.11 -8.58
N VAL A 113 -13.39 -9.31 -8.39
CA VAL A 113 -14.84 -9.53 -8.21
C VAL A 113 -15.32 -8.99 -6.85
N SER A 114 -14.58 -9.24 -5.76
CA SER A 114 -14.93 -8.76 -4.41
C SER A 114 -15.10 -7.24 -4.38
N LEU A 115 -14.15 -6.48 -4.95
CA LEU A 115 -14.21 -5.02 -5.00
C LEU A 115 -15.30 -4.52 -5.98
N ALA A 116 -15.49 -5.19 -7.10
CA ALA A 116 -16.55 -4.84 -8.06
C ALA A 116 -17.96 -5.03 -7.45
N ILE A 117 -18.17 -6.07 -6.63
CA ILE A 117 -19.39 -6.30 -5.84
C ILE A 117 -19.65 -5.11 -4.92
N ALA A 118 -18.66 -4.71 -4.11
CA ALA A 118 -18.79 -3.57 -3.18
C ALA A 118 -19.16 -2.28 -3.93
N ARG A 119 -18.53 -2.02 -5.07
CA ARG A 119 -18.85 -0.85 -5.90
C ARG A 119 -20.24 -0.92 -6.54
N ALA A 120 -20.68 -2.09 -6.98
CA ALA A 120 -22.03 -2.27 -7.52
C ALA A 120 -23.10 -2.05 -6.41
N ALA A 121 -22.85 -2.61 -5.23
CA ALA A 121 -23.72 -2.46 -4.07
C ALA A 121 -23.84 -0.99 -3.61
N ALA A 122 -22.69 -0.30 -3.50
CA ALA A 122 -22.67 1.13 -3.14
C ALA A 122 -23.49 1.97 -4.13
N LYS A 123 -23.26 1.78 -5.44
CA LYS A 123 -24.02 2.48 -6.49
C LYS A 123 -25.51 2.15 -6.46
N ALA A 124 -25.87 0.89 -6.20
CA ALA A 124 -27.28 0.47 -6.08
C ALA A 124 -27.99 1.14 -4.89
N CYS A 125 -27.24 1.45 -3.82
CA CYS A 125 -27.74 2.23 -2.68
C CYS A 125 -27.71 3.75 -2.90
N GLY A 126 -27.19 4.23 -4.03
CA GLY A 126 -26.95 5.67 -4.26
C GLY A 126 -25.92 6.28 -3.32
N MET A 127 -24.98 5.49 -2.82
CA MET A 127 -23.95 5.90 -1.87
C MET A 127 -22.56 5.91 -2.50
N PRO A 128 -21.65 6.84 -2.11
CA PRO A 128 -20.25 6.71 -2.40
C PRO A 128 -19.67 5.50 -1.66
N LEU A 129 -18.60 4.89 -2.24
CA LEU A 129 -18.05 3.62 -1.74
C LEU A 129 -17.58 3.71 -0.29
N TYR A 130 -16.88 4.80 0.08
CA TYR A 130 -16.40 4.96 1.45
C TYR A 130 -17.53 4.95 2.48
N ARG A 131 -18.69 5.53 2.14
CA ARG A 131 -19.86 5.57 3.03
C ARG A 131 -20.61 4.24 3.06
N TYR A 132 -20.65 3.53 1.93
CA TYR A 132 -21.25 2.19 1.89
C TYR A 132 -20.50 1.20 2.78
N ILE A 133 -19.14 1.22 2.73
CA ILE A 133 -18.30 0.33 3.54
C ILE A 133 -18.27 0.78 5.01
N GLY A 134 -18.05 2.07 5.28
CA GLY A 134 -17.76 2.60 6.61
C GLY A 134 -18.97 3.14 7.37
N GLY A 135 -20.14 3.23 6.70
CA GLY A 135 -21.38 3.75 7.30
C GLY A 135 -21.29 5.23 7.66
N THR A 136 -22.07 5.63 8.67
CA THR A 136 -22.20 7.04 9.09
C THR A 136 -20.95 7.59 9.77
N ASN A 137 -20.06 6.73 10.27
CA ASN A 137 -18.84 7.14 10.97
C ASN A 137 -17.63 7.36 10.05
N ALA A 138 -17.74 7.10 8.75
CA ALA A 138 -16.66 7.33 7.77
C ALA A 138 -16.49 8.83 7.52
N HIS A 139 -15.46 9.47 8.13
CA HIS A 139 -15.24 10.92 8.05
C HIS A 139 -13.79 11.36 8.23
N VAL A 140 -12.86 10.44 8.50
CA VAL A 140 -11.44 10.76 8.70
C VAL A 140 -10.70 10.66 7.37
N LEU A 141 -10.14 11.78 6.91
CA LEU A 141 -9.23 11.87 5.77
C LEU A 141 -7.83 11.44 6.25
N PRO A 142 -7.20 10.50 5.56
CA PRO A 142 -5.91 9.97 6.01
C PRO A 142 -4.76 10.95 5.79
N ILE A 143 -3.76 10.94 6.68
CA ILE A 143 -2.45 11.57 6.44
C ILE A 143 -1.76 10.75 5.34
N PRO A 144 -1.37 11.37 4.21
CA PRO A 144 -0.66 10.64 3.17
C PRO A 144 0.82 10.48 3.51
N MET A 145 1.34 9.29 3.27
CA MET A 145 2.76 8.95 3.24
C MET A 145 3.19 8.99 1.77
N MET A 146 3.89 10.07 1.39
CA MET A 146 4.17 10.38 -0.02
C MET A 146 5.61 9.97 -0.35
N ASN A 147 5.79 8.95 -1.20
CA ASN A 147 7.11 8.47 -1.60
C ASN A 147 7.80 9.44 -2.57
N LEU A 148 8.78 10.23 -2.09
CA LEU A 148 9.48 11.23 -2.89
C LEU A 148 10.82 10.76 -3.46
N LEU A 149 11.50 9.80 -2.80
CA LEU A 149 12.77 9.22 -3.26
C LEU A 149 12.71 7.70 -3.18
N ASN A 150 13.23 7.06 -4.21
CA ASN A 150 13.28 5.60 -4.34
C ASN A 150 14.71 5.08 -4.28
N GLY A 151 14.87 3.95 -3.61
CA GLY A 151 16.07 3.12 -3.61
C GLY A 151 15.70 1.64 -3.72
N GLY A 152 16.51 0.74 -3.21
CA GLY A 152 16.26 -0.69 -3.18
C GLY A 152 15.83 -1.24 -4.55
N ARG A 153 14.79 -2.05 -4.55
CA ARG A 153 14.22 -2.61 -5.80
C ARG A 153 13.46 -1.60 -6.67
N HIS A 154 13.19 -0.42 -6.16
CA HIS A 154 12.46 0.63 -6.89
C HIS A 154 13.38 1.57 -7.69
N SER A 155 14.70 1.37 -7.64
CA SER A 155 15.71 2.24 -8.27
C SER A 155 17.00 1.49 -8.55
N ASP A 156 17.79 1.96 -9.51
CA ASP A 156 19.17 1.54 -9.73
C ASP A 156 20.16 2.32 -8.84
N ALA A 157 19.67 3.13 -7.90
CA ALA A 157 20.51 3.90 -6.98
C ALA A 157 21.19 2.97 -5.96
N PRO A 158 22.42 3.27 -5.54
CA PRO A 158 23.15 2.48 -4.54
C PRO A 158 22.64 2.79 -3.12
N ILE A 159 21.37 2.53 -2.86
CA ILE A 159 20.67 2.75 -1.59
C ILE A 159 19.90 1.48 -1.24
N ALA A 160 20.09 0.95 -0.04
CA ALA A 160 19.43 -0.28 0.38
C ALA A 160 17.94 -0.07 0.70
N PHE A 161 17.57 1.03 1.34
CA PHE A 161 16.18 1.35 1.66
C PHE A 161 15.37 1.67 0.41
N GLN A 162 14.14 1.15 0.38
CA GLN A 162 13.31 1.16 -0.81
C GLN A 162 12.58 2.49 -1.04
N GLU A 163 12.08 3.12 0.04
CA GLU A 163 11.28 4.35 -0.07
C GLU A 163 11.60 5.34 1.04
N PHE A 164 11.66 6.61 0.63
CA PHE A 164 11.80 7.76 1.54
C PHE A 164 10.60 8.67 1.33
N MET A 165 9.75 8.73 2.35
CA MET A 165 8.45 9.38 2.30
C MET A 165 8.40 10.62 3.17
N ILE A 166 7.51 11.55 2.82
CA ILE A 166 7.09 12.65 3.69
C ILE A 166 5.67 12.43 4.18
N ARG A 167 5.39 12.95 5.38
CA ARG A 167 4.06 12.93 6.02
C ARG A 167 3.69 14.35 6.44
N PRO A 168 2.73 15.01 5.78
CA PRO A 168 2.30 16.38 6.09
C PRO A 168 1.40 16.41 7.34
N ILE A 169 1.96 16.16 8.52
CA ILE A 169 1.23 16.06 9.80
C ILE A 169 0.69 17.39 10.28
N GLY A 170 1.32 18.52 9.89
CA GLY A 170 0.88 19.86 10.23
C GLY A 170 -0.25 20.40 9.34
N ALA A 171 -0.72 19.65 8.34
CA ALA A 171 -1.86 20.05 7.52
C ALA A 171 -3.18 19.99 8.32
N HIS A 172 -4.17 20.79 7.90
CA HIS A 172 -5.50 20.81 8.50
C HIS A 172 -6.58 20.19 7.61
N SER A 173 -6.21 19.76 6.39
CA SER A 173 -7.09 19.15 5.40
C SER A 173 -6.28 18.31 4.43
N ILE A 174 -6.94 17.34 3.75
CA ILE A 174 -6.26 16.58 2.71
C ILE A 174 -5.82 17.47 1.53
N ARG A 175 -6.60 18.49 1.20
CA ARG A 175 -6.23 19.48 0.18
C ARG A 175 -4.93 20.19 0.53
N GLN A 176 -4.77 20.64 1.77
CA GLN A 176 -3.53 21.27 2.22
C GLN A 176 -2.36 20.27 2.24
N ALA A 177 -2.59 19.03 2.69
CA ALA A 177 -1.57 17.98 2.68
C ALA A 177 -1.05 17.72 1.25
N VAL A 178 -1.95 17.62 0.27
CA VAL A 178 -1.61 17.44 -1.15
C VAL A 178 -0.82 18.65 -1.67
N GLN A 179 -1.21 19.89 -1.30
CA GLN A 179 -0.47 21.11 -1.63
C GLN A 179 0.96 21.05 -1.07
N MET A 180 1.10 20.78 0.23
CA MET A 180 2.42 20.65 0.89
C MET A 180 3.29 19.60 0.20
N GLY A 181 2.74 18.43 -0.11
CA GLY A 181 3.43 17.39 -0.84
C GLY A 181 3.91 17.82 -2.23
N ALA A 182 3.06 18.51 -3.00
CA ALA A 182 3.42 19.00 -4.33
C ALA A 182 4.51 20.09 -4.29
N GLU A 183 4.45 20.98 -3.30
CA GLU A 183 5.46 22.04 -3.09
C GLU A 183 6.82 21.45 -2.70
N VAL A 184 6.84 20.47 -1.77
CA VAL A 184 8.09 19.76 -1.40
C VAL A 184 8.62 18.94 -2.57
N PHE A 185 7.77 18.27 -3.35
CA PHE A 185 8.18 17.55 -4.56
C PHE A 185 8.85 18.48 -5.59
N GLY A 186 8.29 19.68 -5.81
CA GLY A 186 8.89 20.70 -6.67
C GLY A 186 10.22 21.26 -6.14
N ALA A 187 10.30 21.48 -4.82
CA ALA A 187 11.53 21.90 -4.16
C ALA A 187 12.62 20.82 -4.24
N LEU A 188 12.25 19.55 -4.00
CA LEU A 188 13.17 18.40 -4.12
C LEU A 188 13.76 18.29 -5.53
N LYS A 189 12.93 18.46 -6.58
CA LYS A 189 13.42 18.51 -7.96
C LYS A 189 14.49 19.58 -8.15
N SER A 190 14.27 20.75 -7.56
CA SER A 190 15.24 21.86 -7.63
C SER A 190 16.53 21.58 -6.87
N VAL A 191 16.43 20.96 -5.68
CA VAL A 191 17.59 20.54 -4.86
C VAL A 191 18.44 19.51 -5.62
N LEU A 192 17.80 18.48 -6.17
CA LEU A 192 18.49 17.42 -6.94
C LEU A 192 19.17 17.98 -8.17
N ASN A 193 18.52 18.82 -8.96
CA ASN A 193 19.10 19.48 -10.14
C ASN A 193 20.32 20.33 -9.79
N LYS A 194 20.27 21.11 -8.70
CA LYS A 194 21.41 21.93 -8.24
C LYS A 194 22.61 21.08 -7.84
N LYS A 195 22.37 19.86 -7.34
CA LYS A 195 23.42 18.90 -6.98
C LYS A 195 23.88 18.05 -8.17
N GLY A 196 23.27 18.21 -9.37
CA GLY A 196 23.62 17.46 -10.58
C GLY A 196 23.03 16.04 -10.64
N TYR A 197 22.04 15.74 -9.80
CA TYR A 197 21.34 14.45 -9.81
C TYR A 197 20.21 14.39 -10.83
N SER A 198 19.91 13.16 -11.30
CA SER A 198 18.74 12.90 -12.14
C SER A 198 17.44 13.18 -11.41
N THR A 199 16.45 13.68 -12.14
CA THR A 199 15.06 13.84 -11.68
C THR A 199 14.10 12.94 -12.47
N GLY A 200 14.59 11.83 -13.01
CA GLY A 200 13.76 10.74 -13.52
C GLY A 200 12.98 10.12 -12.37
N VAL A 201 11.75 9.69 -12.65
CA VAL A 201 10.84 9.10 -11.63
C VAL A 201 10.79 7.58 -11.75
N GLY A 202 10.69 6.90 -10.62
CA GLY A 202 10.45 5.47 -10.52
C GLY A 202 8.97 5.08 -10.71
N ASP A 203 8.67 3.82 -10.47
CA ASP A 203 7.33 3.24 -10.67
C ASP A 203 6.24 3.93 -9.83
N GLU A 204 6.59 4.44 -8.65
CA GLU A 204 5.66 5.10 -7.74
C GLU A 204 5.63 6.63 -7.85
N GLY A 205 6.31 7.18 -8.85
CA GLY A 205 6.28 8.61 -9.17
C GLY A 205 7.27 9.47 -8.37
N GLY A 206 8.00 8.90 -7.39
CA GLY A 206 9.12 9.56 -6.70
C GLY A 206 10.38 9.56 -7.55
N PHE A 207 11.33 10.47 -7.25
CA PHE A 207 12.60 10.53 -7.96
C PHE A 207 13.48 9.32 -7.64
N ALA A 208 14.34 8.95 -8.60
CA ALA A 208 15.31 7.86 -8.47
C ALA A 208 16.75 8.35 -8.76
N PRO A 209 17.28 9.29 -7.97
CA PRO A 209 18.64 9.81 -8.16
C PRO A 209 19.68 8.81 -7.63
N ALA A 210 20.87 8.77 -8.23
CA ALA A 210 21.98 7.97 -7.75
C ALA A 210 22.69 8.63 -6.54
N LEU A 211 21.96 8.74 -5.41
CA LEU A 211 22.49 9.21 -4.13
C LEU A 211 23.40 8.15 -3.51
N ARG A 212 24.26 8.54 -2.57
CA ARG A 212 25.34 7.70 -2.04
C ARG A 212 24.95 6.82 -0.85
N GLY A 213 23.69 6.89 -0.40
CA GLY A 213 23.17 6.09 0.70
C GLY A 213 21.97 6.73 1.38
N THR A 214 21.52 6.08 2.45
CA THR A 214 20.32 6.45 3.22
C THR A 214 20.41 7.87 3.80
N GLU A 215 21.53 8.24 4.42
CA GLU A 215 21.69 9.53 5.07
C GLU A 215 21.66 10.68 4.06
N GLU A 216 22.28 10.54 2.87
CA GLU A 216 22.18 11.57 1.84
C GLU A 216 20.74 11.73 1.31
N ALA A 217 19.98 10.64 1.21
CA ALA A 217 18.58 10.68 0.82
C ALA A 217 17.74 11.45 1.86
N LEU A 218 17.97 11.21 3.14
CA LEU A 218 17.31 11.95 4.23
C LEU A 218 17.70 13.43 4.24
N ASP A 219 18.99 13.73 4.05
CA ASP A 219 19.49 15.11 4.01
C ASP A 219 18.83 15.92 2.86
N VAL A 220 18.70 15.34 1.67
CA VAL A 220 18.07 16.07 0.55
C VAL A 220 16.58 16.24 0.74
N LEU A 221 15.90 15.31 1.44
CA LEU A 221 14.49 15.48 1.80
C LEU A 221 14.30 16.60 2.82
N VAL A 222 15.11 16.64 3.89
CA VAL A 222 15.07 17.73 4.88
C VAL A 222 15.31 19.07 4.20
N GLN A 223 16.34 19.18 3.34
CA GLN A 223 16.61 20.38 2.55
C GLN A 223 15.43 20.78 1.64
N ALA A 224 14.72 19.81 1.07
CA ALA A 224 13.55 20.08 0.22
C ALA A 224 12.35 20.59 1.03
N ILE A 225 12.11 20.04 2.22
CA ILE A 225 11.06 20.51 3.14
C ILE A 225 11.32 21.96 3.55
N GLU A 226 12.55 22.28 3.96
CA GLU A 226 12.97 23.65 4.33
C GLU A 226 12.88 24.61 3.13
N ALA A 227 13.33 24.17 1.95
CA ALA A 227 13.28 24.99 0.72
C ALA A 227 11.84 25.27 0.25
N ALA A 228 10.89 24.39 0.61
CA ALA A 228 9.45 24.60 0.38
C ALA A 228 8.80 25.51 1.44
N GLY A 229 9.55 25.94 2.48
CA GLY A 229 9.06 26.83 3.53
C GLY A 229 8.38 26.12 4.71
N TYR A 230 8.56 24.81 4.86
CA TYR A 230 8.00 24.00 5.94
C TYR A 230 9.08 23.63 6.97
N THR A 231 8.65 23.37 8.20
CA THR A 231 9.52 22.97 9.31
C THR A 231 9.55 21.45 9.44
N PRO A 232 10.73 20.79 9.22
CA PRO A 232 10.88 19.36 9.45
C PRO A 232 10.54 19.00 10.91
N GLY A 233 9.80 17.89 11.10
CA GLY A 233 9.38 17.40 12.40
C GLY A 233 8.16 18.11 13.01
N LYS A 234 7.76 19.26 12.48
CA LYS A 234 6.59 20.02 12.95
C LYS A 234 5.47 20.05 11.91
N ASP A 235 5.78 20.52 10.70
CA ASP A 235 4.80 20.57 9.62
C ASP A 235 4.82 19.28 8.81
N ILE A 236 6.02 18.71 8.60
CA ILE A 236 6.25 17.50 7.82
C ILE A 236 7.25 16.61 8.55
N THR A 237 6.88 15.35 8.78
CA THR A 237 7.78 14.30 9.24
C THR A 237 8.22 13.42 8.07
N LEU A 238 9.20 12.54 8.33
CA LEU A 238 9.68 11.55 7.38
C LEU A 238 9.17 10.16 7.75
N ALA A 239 8.99 9.34 6.73
CA ALA A 239 8.75 7.91 6.89
C ALA A 239 9.65 7.11 5.94
N LEU A 240 10.03 5.92 6.38
CA LEU A 240 10.88 5.01 5.63
C LEU A 240 10.12 3.71 5.32
N ASP A 241 10.40 3.14 4.15
CA ASP A 241 10.21 1.73 3.88
C ASP A 241 11.59 1.11 3.62
N CYS A 242 12.05 0.31 4.57
CA CYS A 242 13.36 -0.32 4.49
C CYS A 242 13.35 -1.56 3.59
N ALA A 243 12.21 -2.23 3.43
CA ALA A 243 12.07 -3.51 2.73
C ALA A 243 13.19 -4.51 3.09
N ALA A 244 13.46 -4.66 4.40
CA ALA A 244 14.69 -5.28 4.91
C ALA A 244 14.82 -6.76 4.53
N SER A 245 13.73 -7.45 4.18
CA SER A 245 13.76 -8.81 3.63
C SER A 245 14.58 -8.92 2.35
N GLU A 246 14.71 -7.85 1.57
CA GLU A 246 15.46 -7.84 0.31
C GLU A 246 16.99 -7.98 0.50
N TYR A 247 17.50 -7.56 1.65
CA TYR A 247 18.93 -7.64 1.99
C TYR A 247 19.22 -8.42 3.29
N HIS A 248 18.22 -9.06 3.89
CA HIS A 248 18.43 -9.98 5.02
C HIS A 248 18.74 -11.39 4.51
N ARG A 249 19.93 -11.91 4.81
CA ARG A 249 20.39 -13.25 4.43
C ARG A 249 21.17 -13.89 5.57
N ASP A 250 20.82 -15.12 5.93
CA ASP A 250 21.53 -15.92 6.95
C ASP A 250 21.72 -15.18 8.29
N GLY A 251 20.71 -14.42 8.73
CA GLY A 251 20.76 -13.64 9.97
C GLY A 251 21.59 -12.35 9.89
N VAL A 252 21.95 -11.91 8.70
CA VAL A 252 22.74 -10.70 8.44
C VAL A 252 21.99 -9.79 7.48
N TYR A 253 21.93 -8.50 7.80
CA TYR A 253 21.46 -7.43 6.94
C TYR A 253 22.62 -6.93 6.08
N ASP A 254 22.69 -7.41 4.84
CA ASP A 254 23.80 -7.17 3.92
C ASP A 254 23.51 -6.02 2.95
N TYR A 255 23.85 -4.82 3.34
CA TYR A 255 23.68 -3.61 2.53
C TYR A 255 24.54 -3.59 1.27
N THR A 256 25.60 -4.43 1.21
CA THR A 256 26.47 -4.52 0.02
C THR A 256 25.73 -4.99 -1.22
N LEU A 257 24.56 -5.65 -1.06
CA LEU A 257 23.72 -6.08 -2.17
C LEU A 257 23.16 -4.91 -3.01
N PHE A 258 22.99 -3.74 -2.39
CA PHE A 258 22.52 -2.52 -3.05
C PHE A 258 23.58 -1.43 -3.10
N GLU A 259 24.32 -1.22 -2.00
CA GLU A 259 25.28 -0.14 -1.85
C GLU A 259 26.69 -0.50 -2.37
N GLY A 260 26.86 -1.74 -2.84
CA GLY A 260 28.15 -2.24 -3.31
C GLY A 260 29.19 -2.36 -2.17
N PRO A 261 30.50 -2.24 -2.46
CA PRO A 261 31.56 -2.44 -1.45
C PRO A 261 31.53 -1.45 -0.28
N GLN A 262 30.77 -0.37 -0.40
CA GLN A 262 30.62 0.65 0.65
C GLN A 262 29.57 0.25 1.70
N GLY A 263 28.69 -0.68 1.34
CA GLY A 263 27.60 -1.14 2.21
C GLY A 263 28.13 -1.88 3.43
N HIS A 264 27.43 -1.73 4.55
CA HIS A 264 27.73 -2.43 5.80
C HIS A 264 26.98 -3.75 5.90
N LYS A 265 27.53 -4.68 6.69
CA LYS A 265 26.81 -5.88 7.14
C LYS A 265 26.47 -5.69 8.62
N ARG A 266 25.20 -5.95 8.97
CA ARG A 266 24.72 -5.77 10.34
C ARG A 266 24.04 -7.04 10.84
N THR A 267 24.24 -7.37 12.10
CA THR A 267 23.39 -8.32 12.83
C THR A 267 22.02 -7.67 13.09
N SER A 268 21.04 -8.46 13.57
CA SER A 268 19.72 -7.92 13.95
C SER A 268 19.84 -6.80 15.01
N GLU A 269 20.71 -6.98 16.00
CA GLU A 269 20.95 -5.96 17.03
C GLU A 269 21.58 -4.69 16.44
N GLU A 270 22.57 -4.81 15.59
CA GLU A 270 23.21 -3.67 14.90
C GLU A 270 22.24 -2.95 13.97
N GLN A 271 21.30 -3.68 13.34
CA GLN A 271 20.23 -3.11 12.52
C GLN A 271 19.27 -2.27 13.39
N VAL A 272 18.87 -2.77 14.54
CA VAL A 272 18.02 -2.04 15.51
C VAL A 272 18.72 -0.74 15.95
N TYR A 273 20.00 -0.80 16.32
CA TYR A 273 20.76 0.41 16.69
C TYR A 273 20.92 1.40 15.54
N TYR A 274 21.05 0.91 14.32
CA TYR A 274 21.13 1.79 13.15
C TYR A 274 19.80 2.54 12.93
N LEU A 275 18.67 1.85 12.99
CA LEU A 275 17.35 2.46 12.87
C LEU A 275 17.06 3.46 14.01
N GLU A 276 17.41 3.11 15.25
CA GLU A 276 17.31 4.04 16.38
C GLU A 276 18.12 5.31 16.13
N ARG A 277 19.37 5.19 15.66
CA ARG A 277 20.19 6.34 15.33
C ARG A 277 19.57 7.23 14.27
N LEU A 278 18.92 6.65 13.26
CA LEU A 278 18.26 7.44 12.21
C LEU A 278 17.10 8.28 12.77
N ILE A 279 16.27 7.73 13.66
CA ILE A 279 15.17 8.49 14.29
C ILE A 279 15.67 9.54 15.31
N ASP A 280 16.87 9.37 15.88
CA ASP A 280 17.49 10.36 16.76
C ASP A 280 18.01 11.59 16.01
N PHE A 281 18.45 11.42 14.75
CA PHE A 281 19.04 12.48 13.94
C PHE A 281 18.08 13.13 12.94
N TYR A 282 17.06 12.41 12.50
CA TYR A 282 16.09 12.87 11.51
C TYR A 282 14.66 12.85 12.06
N PRO A 283 13.76 13.70 11.56
CA PRO A 283 12.38 13.74 12.03
C PRO A 283 11.54 12.57 11.46
N ILE A 284 12.03 11.34 11.67
CA ILE A 284 11.38 10.11 11.23
C ILE A 284 10.42 9.67 12.32
N ASP A 285 9.15 9.49 11.97
CA ASP A 285 8.09 9.04 12.88
C ASP A 285 7.44 7.71 12.44
N SER A 286 7.88 7.12 11.32
CA SER A 286 7.38 5.83 10.84
C SER A 286 8.46 5.06 10.07
N ILE A 287 8.62 3.77 10.38
CA ILE A 287 9.52 2.83 9.68
C ILE A 287 8.73 1.58 9.32
N GLU A 288 8.66 1.29 8.02
CA GLU A 288 8.06 0.09 7.45
C GLU A 288 9.18 -0.93 7.18
N ASP A 289 8.89 -2.19 7.52
CA ASP A 289 9.75 -3.36 7.32
C ASP A 289 11.23 -3.10 7.64
N GLY A 290 11.47 -2.52 8.83
CA GLY A 290 12.82 -2.25 9.33
C GLY A 290 13.64 -3.50 9.63
N MET A 291 12.96 -4.65 9.79
CA MET A 291 13.54 -5.98 9.97
C MET A 291 12.98 -6.93 8.91
N GLY A 292 13.69 -8.04 8.64
CA GLY A 292 13.25 -9.07 7.71
C GLY A 292 11.96 -9.77 8.17
N GLU A 293 11.13 -10.22 7.25
CA GLU A 293 9.82 -10.84 7.51
C GLU A 293 9.89 -12.13 8.35
N ASN A 294 11.06 -12.77 8.39
CA ASN A 294 11.30 -13.98 9.19
C ASN A 294 12.10 -13.71 10.47
N ASP A 295 12.61 -12.50 10.68
CA ASP A 295 13.39 -12.11 11.88
C ASP A 295 12.47 -11.61 13.02
N TRP A 296 11.61 -12.50 13.52
CA TRP A 296 10.65 -12.19 14.58
C TRP A 296 11.29 -11.72 15.89
N ASP A 297 12.48 -12.21 16.23
CA ASP A 297 13.22 -11.78 17.41
C ASP A 297 13.80 -10.37 17.22
N GLY A 298 14.31 -10.06 16.03
CA GLY A 298 14.72 -8.73 15.65
C GLY A 298 13.56 -7.73 15.67
N TRP A 299 12.37 -8.12 15.18
CA TRP A 299 11.16 -7.30 15.26
C TRP A 299 10.73 -7.01 16.70
N ALA A 300 10.76 -8.00 17.60
CA ALA A 300 10.45 -7.79 19.01
C ALA A 300 11.45 -6.82 19.65
N MET A 301 12.75 -7.00 19.37
CA MET A 301 13.83 -6.12 19.85
C MET A 301 13.66 -4.68 19.33
N LEU A 302 13.34 -4.50 18.05
CA LEU A 302 13.09 -3.19 17.45
C LEU A 302 11.89 -2.50 18.12
N THR A 303 10.81 -3.27 18.34
CA THR A 303 9.57 -2.74 18.95
C THR A 303 9.82 -2.32 20.41
N GLU A 304 10.53 -3.13 21.18
CA GLU A 304 10.92 -2.77 22.57
C GLU A 304 11.78 -1.51 22.59
N ARG A 305 12.68 -1.36 21.62
CA ARG A 305 13.68 -0.29 21.59
C ARG A 305 13.12 1.08 21.21
N ILE A 306 12.28 1.14 20.18
CA ILE A 306 11.82 2.42 19.60
C ILE A 306 10.31 2.51 19.35
N GLY A 307 9.55 1.47 19.66
CA GLY A 307 8.10 1.42 19.35
C GLY A 307 7.25 2.45 20.11
N ASP A 308 7.74 3.04 21.19
CA ASP A 308 7.11 4.14 21.92
C ASP A 308 7.35 5.52 21.27
N ARG A 309 8.36 5.63 20.39
CA ARG A 309 8.80 6.87 19.74
C ARG A 309 8.52 6.88 18.21
N CYS A 310 8.34 5.71 17.62
CA CYS A 310 8.23 5.55 16.17
C CYS A 310 7.15 4.51 15.82
N GLN A 311 6.36 4.82 14.81
CA GLN A 311 5.44 3.85 14.23
C GLN A 311 6.25 2.78 13.49
N LEU A 312 6.09 1.52 13.87
CA LEU A 312 6.75 0.36 13.27
C LEU A 312 5.72 -0.44 12.48
N VAL A 313 5.86 -0.42 11.16
CA VAL A 313 4.87 -0.93 10.22
C VAL A 313 5.30 -2.29 9.68
N GLY A 314 4.50 -3.33 9.90
CA GLY A 314 4.68 -4.61 9.24
C GLY A 314 3.93 -4.67 7.91
N ASP A 315 4.68 -4.79 6.80
CA ASP A 315 4.18 -5.08 5.46
C ASP A 315 4.37 -6.57 5.15
N ASP A 316 5.55 -7.00 4.74
CA ASP A 316 5.86 -8.41 4.48
C ASP A 316 5.73 -9.27 5.73
N LEU A 317 5.94 -8.70 6.92
CA LEU A 317 5.74 -9.36 8.20
C LEU A 317 4.31 -9.88 8.38
N PHE A 318 3.30 -9.10 7.95
CA PHE A 318 1.88 -9.39 8.21
C PHE A 318 1.08 -9.75 6.98
N VAL A 319 1.49 -9.32 5.80
CA VAL A 319 0.86 -9.56 4.48
C VAL A 319 -0.67 -9.40 4.50
N THR A 320 -1.17 -8.41 5.26
CA THR A 320 -2.62 -8.15 5.42
C THR A 320 -3.39 -9.39 5.91
N ASN A 321 -2.77 -10.25 6.72
CA ASN A 321 -3.33 -11.54 7.10
C ASN A 321 -3.49 -11.66 8.62
N VAL A 322 -4.72 -11.94 9.09
CA VAL A 322 -5.05 -12.11 10.52
C VAL A 322 -4.15 -13.13 11.24
N LYS A 323 -3.70 -14.18 10.54
CA LYS A 323 -2.83 -15.23 11.11
C LYS A 323 -1.47 -14.65 11.50
N TYR A 324 -0.83 -13.90 10.60
CA TYR A 324 0.50 -13.33 10.83
C TYR A 324 0.42 -12.12 11.76
N LEU A 325 -0.64 -11.32 11.65
CA LEU A 325 -0.90 -10.23 12.59
C LEU A 325 -1.11 -10.75 14.01
N SER A 326 -1.90 -11.82 14.22
CA SER A 326 -2.06 -12.46 15.55
C SER A 326 -0.73 -12.89 16.12
N LYS A 327 0.14 -13.52 15.31
CA LYS A 327 1.49 -13.90 15.73
C LYS A 327 2.33 -12.70 16.16
N GLY A 328 2.24 -11.58 15.42
CA GLY A 328 2.96 -10.35 15.78
C GLY A 328 2.47 -9.73 17.09
N ILE A 329 1.14 -9.71 17.29
CA ILE A 329 0.53 -9.24 18.53
C ILE A 329 1.00 -10.09 19.74
N GLU A 330 0.96 -11.42 19.61
CA GLU A 330 1.42 -12.35 20.66
C GLU A 330 2.90 -12.17 21.01
N ARG A 331 3.72 -11.75 20.03
CA ARG A 331 5.17 -11.57 20.20
C ARG A 331 5.59 -10.12 20.45
N ASN A 332 4.64 -9.20 20.54
CA ASN A 332 4.91 -7.74 20.67
C ASN A 332 5.81 -7.21 19.52
N CYS A 333 5.53 -7.60 18.28
CA CYS A 333 6.27 -7.18 17.09
C CYS A 333 5.49 -6.11 16.33
N ALA A 334 6.11 -4.96 16.04
CA ALA A 334 5.50 -3.80 15.38
C ALA A 334 4.38 -3.14 16.21
N ASN A 335 3.79 -2.06 15.69
CA ASN A 335 2.64 -1.37 16.28
C ASN A 335 1.69 -0.81 15.21
N SER A 336 1.94 -1.15 13.93
CA SER A 336 1.15 -0.75 12.78
C SER A 336 1.17 -1.85 11.71
N VAL A 337 0.11 -1.88 10.89
CA VAL A 337 -0.04 -2.83 9.76
C VAL A 337 -0.17 -2.05 8.46
N LEU A 338 0.63 -2.42 7.46
CA LEU A 338 0.38 -2.00 6.09
C LEU A 338 -0.70 -2.89 5.50
N VAL A 339 -1.75 -2.29 4.95
CA VAL A 339 -2.92 -3.00 4.42
C VAL A 339 -2.93 -2.90 2.90
N LYS A 340 -2.63 -4.01 2.25
CA LYS A 340 -2.65 -4.16 0.78
C LYS A 340 -3.72 -5.17 0.40
N VAL A 341 -4.81 -4.72 -0.19
CA VAL A 341 -5.99 -5.56 -0.50
C VAL A 341 -5.66 -6.81 -1.31
N ASN A 342 -4.65 -6.76 -2.17
CA ASN A 342 -4.26 -7.89 -3.01
C ASN A 342 -3.34 -8.91 -2.34
N GLN A 343 -2.72 -8.58 -1.18
CA GLN A 343 -1.94 -9.55 -0.38
C GLN A 343 -2.82 -10.63 0.23
N ILE A 344 -4.08 -10.32 0.46
CA ILE A 344 -5.06 -11.26 1.04
C ILE A 344 -6.16 -11.68 0.05
N GLY A 345 -6.68 -10.76 -0.78
CA GLY A 345 -7.49 -11.08 -1.96
C GLY A 345 -9.00 -10.97 -1.81
N THR A 346 -9.55 -10.51 -0.68
CA THR A 346 -10.95 -10.11 -0.54
C THR A 346 -11.09 -8.84 0.29
N LEU A 347 -12.16 -8.08 0.07
CA LEU A 347 -12.53 -6.96 0.93
C LEU A 347 -12.83 -7.43 2.36
N THR A 348 -13.52 -8.57 2.50
CA THR A 348 -13.87 -9.14 3.81
C THR A 348 -12.63 -9.44 4.66
N GLU A 349 -11.66 -10.20 4.14
CA GLU A 349 -10.44 -10.52 4.89
C GLU A 349 -9.59 -9.28 5.17
N THR A 350 -9.59 -8.29 4.25
CA THR A 350 -8.94 -6.99 4.46
C THR A 350 -9.56 -6.27 5.68
N LEU A 351 -10.89 -6.19 5.75
CA LEU A 351 -11.59 -5.55 6.87
C LEU A 351 -11.39 -6.32 8.18
N ASP A 352 -11.33 -7.63 8.15
CA ASP A 352 -11.06 -8.48 9.33
C ASP A 352 -9.65 -8.21 9.89
N THR A 353 -8.65 -8.04 9.01
CA THR A 353 -7.28 -7.67 9.43
C THR A 353 -7.24 -6.29 10.07
N ILE A 354 -7.90 -5.30 9.48
CA ILE A 354 -8.01 -3.94 10.03
C ILE A 354 -8.68 -3.95 11.40
N GLU A 355 -9.77 -4.69 11.55
CA GLU A 355 -10.50 -4.82 12.81
C GLU A 355 -9.63 -5.47 13.90
N LEU A 356 -8.90 -6.54 13.57
CA LEU A 356 -7.97 -7.18 14.49
C LEU A 356 -6.87 -6.22 14.94
N ALA A 357 -6.26 -5.48 14.01
CA ALA A 357 -5.24 -4.47 14.30
C ALA A 357 -5.75 -3.45 15.32
N ARG A 358 -6.89 -2.83 15.03
CA ARG A 358 -7.49 -1.78 15.87
C ARG A 358 -7.85 -2.26 17.26
N ARG A 359 -8.40 -3.48 17.40
CA ARG A 359 -8.74 -4.07 18.71
C ARG A 359 -7.52 -4.31 19.59
N ASN A 360 -6.34 -4.41 18.99
CA ASN A 360 -5.08 -4.64 19.71
C ASN A 360 -4.17 -3.41 19.76
N GLY A 361 -4.70 -2.21 19.46
CA GLY A 361 -3.96 -0.95 19.56
C GLY A 361 -2.97 -0.69 18.43
N TYR A 362 -3.00 -1.49 17.35
CA TYR A 362 -2.21 -1.25 16.15
C TYR A 362 -2.88 -0.20 15.27
N THR A 363 -2.08 0.70 14.71
CA THR A 363 -2.54 1.58 13.63
C THR A 363 -2.59 0.83 12.30
N THR A 364 -3.25 1.41 11.32
CA THR A 364 -3.35 0.83 9.97
C THR A 364 -3.04 1.87 8.91
N ILE A 365 -2.33 1.46 7.86
CA ILE A 365 -2.00 2.29 6.70
C ILE A 365 -2.57 1.59 5.47
N ILE A 366 -3.52 2.20 4.79
CA ILE A 366 -4.03 1.63 3.54
C ILE A 366 -3.03 1.94 2.43
N SER A 367 -2.62 0.92 1.68
CA SER A 367 -1.50 1.03 0.76
C SER A 367 -1.84 0.62 -0.67
N HIS A 368 -1.19 1.30 -1.61
CA HIS A 368 -1.08 0.91 -3.01
C HIS A 368 -0.10 -0.26 -3.20
N ARG A 369 0.15 -0.60 -4.46
CA ARG A 369 1.28 -1.45 -4.89
C ARG A 369 2.11 -0.71 -5.93
N SER A 370 3.30 -1.26 -6.23
CA SER A 370 4.19 -0.69 -7.26
C SER A 370 3.56 -0.70 -8.66
N GLY A 371 2.79 -1.73 -9.01
CA GLY A 371 1.92 -1.75 -10.20
C GLY A 371 0.50 -1.36 -9.85
N GLU A 372 0.08 -0.18 -10.23
CA GLU A 372 -1.26 0.37 -9.98
C GLU A 372 -2.03 0.59 -11.29
N THR A 373 -3.30 0.91 -11.12
CA THR A 373 -4.19 1.38 -12.18
C THR A 373 -4.78 2.73 -11.77
N GLU A 374 -5.68 3.29 -12.56
CA GLU A 374 -6.46 4.48 -12.19
C GLU A 374 -7.56 4.20 -11.15
N ASP A 375 -7.72 2.95 -10.68
CA ASP A 375 -8.68 2.59 -9.63
C ASP A 375 -8.37 3.32 -8.32
N THR A 376 -9.40 3.83 -7.65
CA THR A 376 -9.29 4.65 -6.44
C THR A 376 -9.84 3.97 -5.19
N THR A 377 -10.15 2.68 -5.25
CA THR A 377 -10.81 1.94 -4.15
C THR A 377 -10.08 2.08 -2.82
N ILE A 378 -8.74 2.09 -2.83
CA ILE A 378 -7.96 2.23 -1.58
C ILE A 378 -8.16 3.59 -0.90
N ALA A 379 -8.42 4.66 -1.64
CA ALA A 379 -8.77 5.96 -1.06
C ALA A 379 -10.12 5.90 -0.35
N ASP A 380 -11.12 5.27 -0.96
CA ASP A 380 -12.43 5.05 -0.35
C ASP A 380 -12.32 4.14 0.89
N ILE A 381 -11.53 3.05 0.85
CA ILE A 381 -11.30 2.16 1.99
C ILE A 381 -10.65 2.92 3.15
N ALA A 382 -9.63 3.75 2.89
CA ALA A 382 -8.94 4.50 3.93
C ALA A 382 -9.89 5.40 4.73
N VAL A 383 -10.82 6.08 4.05
CA VAL A 383 -11.84 6.91 4.71
C VAL A 383 -12.92 6.04 5.35
N ALA A 384 -13.35 4.96 4.68
CA ALA A 384 -14.39 4.06 5.18
C ALA A 384 -14.06 3.50 6.57
N VAL A 385 -12.83 3.09 6.77
CA VAL A 385 -12.37 2.49 8.03
C VAL A 385 -11.76 3.52 8.99
N ASN A 386 -11.75 4.82 8.64
CA ASN A 386 -11.04 5.86 9.40
C ASN A 386 -9.59 5.42 9.71
N ALA A 387 -8.86 4.96 8.70
CA ALA A 387 -7.52 4.41 8.88
C ALA A 387 -6.52 5.45 9.43
N GLY A 388 -6.79 6.73 9.21
CA GLY A 388 -5.93 7.85 9.61
C GLY A 388 -4.69 8.03 8.74
N GLN A 389 -4.30 7.03 7.94
CA GLN A 389 -3.11 7.05 7.10
C GLN A 389 -3.32 6.32 5.77
N ILE A 390 -2.61 6.78 4.72
CA ILE A 390 -2.58 6.14 3.40
C ILE A 390 -1.18 6.26 2.79
N LYS A 391 -0.67 5.17 2.22
CA LYS A 391 0.56 5.12 1.42
C LYS A 391 0.16 4.88 -0.03
N THR A 392 0.30 5.90 -0.92
CA THR A 392 -0.20 5.78 -2.29
C THR A 392 0.70 6.44 -3.35
N GLY A 393 2.01 6.45 -3.07
CA GLY A 393 3.02 6.94 -4.01
C GLY A 393 3.24 8.44 -3.93
N SER A 394 3.86 8.99 -4.96
CA SER A 394 4.31 10.38 -5.02
C SER A 394 3.28 11.33 -5.64
N MET A 395 3.71 12.57 -5.86
CA MET A 395 2.93 13.67 -6.47
C MET A 395 2.99 13.65 -8.00
N SER A 396 3.42 12.57 -8.61
CA SER A 396 3.48 12.39 -10.06
C SER A 396 2.96 11.00 -10.44
N ARG A 397 2.66 10.78 -11.73
CA ARG A 397 1.98 9.61 -12.32
C ARG A 397 0.50 9.54 -11.94
N SER A 398 -0.37 9.44 -12.94
CA SER A 398 -1.83 9.52 -12.78
C SER A 398 -2.43 8.36 -11.96
N ASP A 399 -1.78 7.20 -11.96
CA ASP A 399 -2.12 6.05 -11.12
C ASP A 399 -1.97 6.35 -9.61
N ARG A 400 -1.11 7.31 -9.24
CA ARG A 400 -0.92 7.80 -7.85
C ARG A 400 -1.83 8.98 -7.57
N THR A 401 -1.76 10.02 -8.39
CA THR A 401 -2.55 11.24 -8.18
C THR A 401 -4.06 11.01 -8.25
N ALA A 402 -4.53 9.96 -8.93
CA ALA A 402 -5.95 9.56 -8.92
C ALA A 402 -6.48 9.33 -7.49
N LYS A 403 -5.69 8.70 -6.60
CA LYS A 403 -6.05 8.42 -5.20
C LYS A 403 -6.13 9.72 -4.39
N TYR A 404 -5.14 10.62 -4.55
CA TYR A 404 -5.17 11.95 -3.92
C TYR A 404 -6.37 12.78 -4.38
N ASN A 405 -6.65 12.78 -5.68
CA ASN A 405 -7.81 13.46 -6.25
C ASN A 405 -9.12 12.89 -5.68
N GLN A 406 -9.21 11.57 -5.47
CA GLN A 406 -10.37 10.95 -4.85
C GLN A 406 -10.54 11.39 -3.39
N LEU A 407 -9.47 11.43 -2.61
CA LEU A 407 -9.51 11.92 -1.23
C LEU A 407 -9.99 13.38 -1.15
N MET A 408 -9.55 14.24 -2.07
CA MET A 408 -10.03 15.63 -2.13
C MET A 408 -11.52 15.70 -2.47
N ARG A 409 -12.06 14.84 -3.35
CA ARG A 409 -13.50 14.76 -3.63
C ARG A 409 -14.27 14.30 -2.41
N ILE A 410 -13.77 13.29 -1.69
CA ILE A 410 -14.40 12.80 -0.44
C ILE A 410 -14.42 13.92 0.62
N GLU A 411 -13.35 14.70 0.75
CA GLU A 411 -13.33 15.87 1.66
C GLU A 411 -14.42 16.88 1.30
N GLU A 412 -14.60 17.18 0.00
CA GLU A 412 -15.69 18.07 -0.45
C GLU A 412 -17.07 17.53 -0.13
N GLU A 413 -17.29 16.21 -0.27
CA GLU A 413 -18.57 15.57 0.10
C GLU A 413 -18.85 15.61 1.60
N LEU A 414 -17.82 15.39 2.42
CA LEU A 414 -17.91 15.41 3.89
C LEU A 414 -18.06 16.84 4.45
N ARG A 415 -17.59 17.85 3.73
CA ARG A 415 -17.67 19.27 4.13
C ARG A 415 -17.10 19.50 5.54
N ARG A 416 -17.87 20.19 6.41
CA ARG A 416 -17.47 20.51 7.80
C ARG A 416 -17.33 19.30 8.73
N THR A 417 -17.75 18.12 8.30
CA THR A 417 -17.61 16.89 9.09
C THR A 417 -16.31 16.15 8.81
N ALA A 418 -15.59 16.55 7.75
CA ALA A 418 -14.28 16.01 7.46
C ALA A 418 -13.30 16.28 8.61
N ARG A 419 -12.55 15.26 9.00
CA ARG A 419 -11.40 15.38 9.90
C ARG A 419 -10.15 14.94 9.15
N TYR A 420 -9.04 15.61 9.35
CA TYR A 420 -7.75 15.25 8.80
C TYR A 420 -6.87 14.61 9.88
N GLY A 421 -6.32 13.44 9.58
CA GLY A 421 -5.51 12.68 10.51
C GLY A 421 -6.32 12.08 11.68
N VAL A 422 -5.65 11.59 12.66
CA VAL A 422 -6.24 10.93 13.86
C VAL A 422 -6.16 11.89 15.06
#